data_f9e55642427cd959d2d01b5a8d8f6912
#
_entry.id   f9e55642427cd959d2d01b5a8d8f6912
#
_cell.length_a   1.000
_cell.length_b   1.000
_cell.length_c   1.000
_cell.angle_alpha   90.00
_cell.angle_beta   90.00
_cell.angle_gamma   90.00
#
_symmetry.space_group_name_H-M   'P 1'
#
loop_
_entity.id
_entity.type
_entity.pdbx_description
1 polymer ?
#
loop_
_entity_poly.entity_id
_entity_poly.type
_entity_poly.pdbx_seq_one_letter_code
_entity_poly.pdbx_strand_id
1 'polypeptide(L)'
;GDTFDLSKLRYHKVIIATDADVDGAHIRTLILTLLYRYFRPIIDGGFIYIAQPPLYKIKKGREIHYAYSDDEKAKILGKEVEAEIEEVEELTGDEILRENASEGEVSFEGKKKNKISVQRYKGLGEMNAEELWETTMDPKRRILKQINVEDAQEADRIFDVLMGTDVP
;
A
#
# COMPACT_ATOMS: atom_id res chain seq x y z
N GLY A 1 13.47 21.63 16.23
CA GLY A 1 14.57 21.83 15.35
C GLY A 1 15.92 21.70 16.02
N ASP A 2 16.42 22.77 16.54
CA ASP A 2 17.82 22.89 16.99
C ASP A 2 18.19 22.05 18.22
N THR A 3 17.22 21.43 18.86
CA THR A 3 17.41 20.60 20.07
C THR A 3 17.23 19.11 19.81
N PHE A 4 17.01 18.69 18.54
CA PHE A 4 16.83 17.27 18.23
C PHE A 4 18.18 16.54 18.29
N ASP A 5 18.24 15.52 19.14
CA ASP A 5 19.42 14.67 19.36
C ASP A 5 19.13 13.25 18.84
N LEU A 6 19.79 12.87 17.75
CA LEU A 6 19.62 11.56 17.11
C LEU A 6 20.00 10.41 18.05
N SER A 7 20.93 10.65 19.00
CA SER A 7 21.35 9.60 19.95
C SER A 7 20.24 9.15 20.89
N LYS A 8 19.20 9.99 21.05
CA LYS A 8 18.00 9.68 21.86
C LYS A 8 16.90 8.98 21.09
N LEU A 9 17.08 8.76 19.79
CA LEU A 9 16.10 8.04 18.99
C LEU A 9 16.02 6.57 19.44
N ARG A 10 14.81 6.13 19.79
CA ARG A 10 14.57 4.78 20.31
C ARG A 10 14.28 3.75 19.23
N TYR A 11 14.07 4.18 17.99
CA TYR A 11 13.62 3.35 16.87
C TYR A 11 14.65 3.37 15.76
N HIS A 12 14.88 2.21 15.13
CA HIS A 12 15.77 2.09 13.99
C HIS A 12 15.07 2.37 12.65
N LYS A 13 13.75 2.28 12.63
CA LYS A 13 12.92 2.57 11.45
C LYS A 13 11.67 3.30 11.90
N VAL A 14 11.39 4.41 11.24
CA VAL A 14 10.10 5.12 11.31
C VAL A 14 9.42 4.93 9.96
N ILE A 15 8.29 4.24 9.97
CA ILE A 15 7.61 3.81 8.74
C ILE A 15 6.33 4.61 8.59
N ILE A 16 6.22 5.35 7.49
CA ILE A 16 5.02 6.06 7.11
C ILE A 16 4.15 5.10 6.32
N ALA A 17 2.95 4.80 6.82
CA ALA A 17 1.95 3.98 6.16
C ALA A 17 0.71 4.83 5.90
N THR A 18 0.37 5.02 4.62
CA THR A 18 -0.79 5.78 4.16
C THR A 18 -1.48 5.02 3.05
N ASP A 19 -2.72 5.36 2.79
CA ASP A 19 -3.46 4.86 1.63
C ASP A 19 -2.76 5.25 0.32
N ALA A 20 -3.00 4.48 -0.73
CA ALA A 20 -2.39 4.69 -2.04
C ALA A 20 -3.14 5.74 -2.90
N ASP A 21 -4.03 6.52 -2.30
CA ASP A 21 -4.81 7.56 -2.94
C ASP A 21 -4.12 8.94 -2.88
N VAL A 22 -4.80 9.96 -3.40
CA VAL A 22 -4.32 11.35 -3.43
C VAL A 22 -4.16 11.91 -2.02
N ASP A 23 -5.09 11.62 -1.11
CA ASP A 23 -5.05 12.11 0.27
C ASP A 23 -3.87 11.49 1.02
N GLY A 24 -3.62 10.19 0.84
CA GLY A 24 -2.45 9.52 1.37
C GLY A 24 -1.13 10.11 0.83
N ALA A 25 -1.09 10.51 -0.44
CA ALA A 25 0.07 11.19 -1.01
C ALA A 25 0.30 12.57 -0.37
N HIS A 26 -0.76 13.34 -0.13
CA HIS A 26 -0.68 14.62 0.58
C HIS A 26 -0.19 14.46 2.01
N ILE A 27 -0.70 13.48 2.76
CA ILE A 27 -0.25 13.18 4.11
C ILE A 27 1.23 12.83 4.14
N ARG A 28 1.71 12.01 3.21
CA ARG A 28 3.15 11.69 3.09
C ARG A 28 3.99 12.93 2.84
N THR A 29 3.55 13.78 1.91
CA THR A 29 4.25 15.03 1.59
C THR A 29 4.36 15.93 2.81
N LEU A 30 3.28 16.12 3.57
CA LEU A 30 3.27 16.91 4.80
C LEU A 30 4.23 16.35 5.86
N ILE A 31 4.20 15.05 6.11
CA ILE A 31 5.07 14.40 7.09
C ILE A 31 6.53 14.51 6.66
N LEU A 32 6.86 14.24 5.40
CA LEU A 32 8.22 14.34 4.89
C LEU A 32 8.75 15.77 4.98
N THR A 33 7.93 16.77 4.66
CA THR A 33 8.28 18.20 4.79
C THR A 33 8.56 18.57 6.22
N LEU A 34 7.71 18.12 7.18
CA LEU A 34 7.94 18.32 8.60
C LEU A 34 9.29 17.73 9.06
N LEU A 35 9.55 16.49 8.67
CA LEU A 35 10.79 15.81 9.02
C LEU A 35 12.01 16.47 8.38
N TYR A 36 11.91 16.92 7.15
CA TYR A 36 12.97 17.61 6.43
C TYR A 36 13.33 18.95 7.08
N ARG A 37 12.33 19.73 7.45
CA ARG A 37 12.54 21.08 8.02
C ARG A 37 12.99 21.06 9.48
N TYR A 38 12.49 20.12 10.28
CA TYR A 38 12.69 20.14 11.73
C TYR A 38 13.46 18.95 12.31
N PHE A 39 13.58 17.85 11.56
CA PHE A 39 14.19 16.60 12.01
C PHE A 39 15.14 16.01 10.96
N ARG A 40 15.87 16.87 10.27
CA ARG A 40 16.79 16.52 9.19
C ARG A 40 17.71 15.34 9.51
N PRO A 41 18.30 15.23 10.70
CA PRO A 41 19.19 14.10 11.02
C PRO A 41 18.54 12.72 10.91
N ILE A 42 17.21 12.62 11.09
CA ILE A 42 16.48 11.35 10.92
C ILE A 42 16.49 10.90 9.45
N ILE A 43 16.37 11.85 8.53
CA ILE A 43 16.40 11.59 7.08
C ILE A 43 17.83 11.27 6.65
N ASP A 44 18.81 12.09 7.04
CA ASP A 44 20.23 11.89 6.70
C ASP A 44 20.77 10.56 7.23
N GLY A 45 20.27 10.11 8.38
CA GLY A 45 20.61 8.82 8.98
C GLY A 45 19.90 7.61 8.38
N GLY A 46 18.94 7.82 7.45
CA GLY A 46 18.23 6.75 6.77
C GLY A 46 17.20 6.02 7.62
N PHE A 47 16.59 6.69 8.62
CA PHE A 47 15.61 6.09 9.53
C PHE A 47 14.18 6.13 8.99
N ILE A 48 13.91 6.91 7.95
CA ILE A 48 12.56 7.12 7.40
C ILE A 48 12.29 6.18 6.24
N TYR A 49 11.17 5.50 6.30
CA TYR A 49 10.68 4.56 5.28
C TYR A 49 9.22 4.83 4.96
N ILE A 50 8.83 4.53 3.72
CA ILE A 50 7.43 4.49 3.29
C ILE A 50 7.06 3.03 3.08
N ALA A 51 5.97 2.59 3.72
CA ALA A 51 5.39 1.29 3.47
C ALA A 51 4.77 1.25 2.06
N GLN A 52 5.00 0.14 1.36
CA GLN A 52 4.43 -0.11 0.04
C GLN A 52 3.48 -1.31 0.12
N PRO A 53 2.20 -1.10 0.43
CA PRO A 53 1.21 -2.16 0.40
C PRO A 53 0.95 -2.62 -1.04
N PRO A 54 0.39 -3.84 -1.25
CA PRO A 54 0.02 -4.30 -2.57
C PRO A 54 -1.12 -3.46 -3.15
N LEU A 55 -1.18 -3.40 -4.48
CA LEU A 55 -2.27 -2.76 -5.21
C LEU A 55 -3.43 -3.71 -5.46
N TYR A 56 -3.14 -5.02 -5.57
CA TYR A 56 -4.11 -6.04 -5.93
C TYR A 56 -4.00 -7.28 -5.07
N LYS A 57 -5.16 -7.87 -4.76
CA LYS A 57 -5.31 -9.24 -4.26
C LYS A 57 -5.92 -10.08 -5.35
N ILE A 58 -5.27 -11.20 -5.69
CA ILE A 58 -5.69 -12.12 -6.73
C ILE A 58 -5.94 -13.47 -6.09
N LYS A 59 -7.18 -13.94 -6.13
CA LYS A 59 -7.57 -15.25 -5.59
C LYS A 59 -7.78 -16.21 -6.76
N LYS A 60 -6.99 -17.28 -6.80
CA LYS A 60 -7.10 -18.39 -7.76
C LYS A 60 -7.55 -19.65 -7.03
N GLY A 61 -8.84 -19.92 -7.00
CA GLY A 61 -9.39 -20.99 -6.17
C GLY A 61 -9.10 -20.77 -4.69
N ARG A 62 -8.17 -21.56 -4.10
CA ARG A 62 -7.75 -21.42 -2.69
C ARG A 62 -6.45 -20.63 -2.50
N GLU A 63 -5.75 -20.30 -3.57
CA GLU A 63 -4.49 -19.58 -3.53
C GLU A 63 -4.74 -18.08 -3.57
N ILE A 64 -4.04 -17.33 -2.71
CA ILE A 64 -4.08 -15.89 -2.64
C ILE A 64 -2.70 -15.36 -3.05
N HIS A 65 -2.69 -14.46 -4.03
CA HIS A 65 -1.51 -13.75 -4.49
C HIS A 65 -1.71 -12.25 -4.33
N TYR A 66 -0.63 -11.54 -4.04
CA TYR A 66 -0.64 -10.08 -3.99
C TYR A 66 0.24 -9.54 -5.12
N ALA A 67 -0.23 -8.49 -5.78
CA ALA A 67 0.52 -7.79 -6.81
C ALA A 67 0.74 -6.32 -6.41
N TYR A 68 1.98 -5.86 -6.58
CA TYR A 68 2.43 -4.53 -6.22
C TYR A 68 2.50 -3.58 -7.43
N SER A 69 2.23 -4.10 -8.63
CA SER A 69 2.16 -3.34 -9.88
C SER A 69 1.21 -4.01 -10.87
N ASP A 70 0.83 -3.27 -11.93
CA ASP A 70 0.04 -3.83 -13.03
C ASP A 70 0.80 -4.93 -13.78
N ASP A 71 2.12 -4.79 -13.91
CA ASP A 71 2.97 -5.82 -14.53
C ASP A 71 2.99 -7.12 -13.72
N GLU A 72 3.04 -7.03 -12.39
CA GLU A 72 2.95 -8.20 -11.51
C GLU A 72 1.57 -8.85 -11.59
N LYS A 73 0.50 -8.03 -11.61
CA LYS A 73 -0.86 -8.53 -11.81
C LYS A 73 -0.95 -9.33 -13.11
N ALA A 74 -0.47 -8.76 -14.22
CA ALA A 74 -0.48 -9.43 -15.52
C ALA A 74 0.33 -10.74 -15.53
N LYS A 75 1.47 -10.77 -14.86
CA LYS A 75 2.29 -12.00 -14.73
C LYS A 75 1.58 -13.08 -13.91
N ILE A 76 0.92 -12.71 -12.79
CA ILE A 76 0.19 -13.65 -11.95
C ILE A 76 -1.03 -14.18 -12.67
N LEU A 77 -1.75 -13.35 -13.42
CA LEU A 77 -2.92 -13.78 -14.19
C LEU A 77 -2.52 -14.70 -15.35
N GLY A 78 -1.36 -14.46 -15.99
CA GLY A 78 -0.88 -15.22 -17.14
C GLY A 78 -1.60 -14.85 -18.43
N LYS A 79 -0.98 -15.18 -19.57
CA LYS A 79 -1.55 -14.89 -20.90
C LYS A 79 -2.82 -15.68 -21.24
N GLU A 80 -3.07 -16.78 -20.53
CA GLU A 80 -4.24 -17.64 -20.76
C GLU A 80 -5.53 -17.05 -20.18
N VAL A 81 -5.41 -16.10 -19.27
CA VAL A 81 -6.56 -15.52 -18.56
C VAL A 81 -7.07 -14.25 -19.22
N GLU A 82 -6.30 -13.59 -20.08
CA GLU A 82 -6.80 -12.45 -20.87
C GLU A 82 -7.98 -12.80 -21.78
N ALA A 83 -8.11 -14.07 -22.17
CA ALA A 83 -9.22 -14.56 -22.98
C ALA A 83 -10.46 -15.04 -22.16
N GLU A 84 -10.31 -15.23 -20.83
CA GLU A 84 -11.39 -15.68 -19.93
C GLU A 84 -11.85 -14.58 -18.95
N ILE A 85 -11.30 -13.37 -19.06
CA ILE A 85 -11.58 -12.21 -18.16
C ILE A 85 -12.95 -11.54 -18.46
N GLU A 86 -13.87 -12.16 -19.16
CA GLU A 86 -15.23 -11.64 -19.25
C GLU A 86 -16.01 -11.66 -17.92
N GLU A 87 -15.48 -12.29 -16.87
CA GLU A 87 -16.07 -12.30 -15.51
C GLU A 87 -15.06 -11.93 -14.41
N VAL A 88 -14.34 -10.81 -14.54
CA VAL A 88 -13.66 -10.21 -13.39
C VAL A 88 -14.65 -9.26 -12.73
N GLU A 89 -15.37 -9.74 -11.75
CA GLU A 89 -16.11 -8.87 -10.83
C GLU A 89 -15.10 -8.02 -10.06
N GLU A 90 -15.02 -6.73 -10.36
CA GLU A 90 -14.45 -5.73 -9.45
C GLU A 90 -15.37 -5.65 -8.22
N LEU A 91 -15.10 -6.49 -7.23
CA LEU A 91 -15.88 -6.50 -5.99
C LEU A 91 -15.67 -5.17 -5.27
N THR A 92 -16.75 -4.49 -4.96
CA THR A 92 -16.73 -3.31 -4.10
C THR A 92 -16.55 -3.73 -2.63
N GLY A 93 -16.01 -2.83 -1.78
CA GLY A 93 -15.72 -3.13 -0.38
C GLY A 93 -16.89 -3.73 0.41
N ASP A 94 -18.14 -3.40 0.06
CA ASP A 94 -19.36 -3.94 0.70
C ASP A 94 -19.68 -5.37 0.29
N GLU A 95 -19.29 -5.80 -0.91
CA GLU A 95 -19.49 -7.17 -1.40
C GLU A 95 -18.49 -8.13 -0.78
N ILE A 96 -17.28 -7.66 -0.49
CA ILE A 96 -16.23 -8.41 0.19
C ILE A 96 -16.63 -8.80 1.62
N LEU A 97 -17.30 -7.87 2.34
CA LEU A 97 -17.79 -8.13 3.69
C LEU A 97 -18.89 -9.20 3.71
N ARG A 98 -19.65 -9.33 2.62
CA ARG A 98 -20.70 -10.34 2.48
C ARG A 98 -20.14 -11.73 2.09
N GLU A 99 -19.14 -11.81 1.23
CA GLU A 99 -18.47 -13.08 0.88
C GLU A 99 -17.75 -13.69 2.08
N ASN A 100 -17.07 -12.90 2.89
CA ASN A 100 -16.41 -13.37 4.11
C ASN A 100 -17.39 -13.84 5.22
N ALA A 101 -18.66 -13.38 5.15
CA ALA A 101 -19.71 -13.82 6.09
C ALA A 101 -20.45 -15.10 5.64
N SER A 102 -20.27 -15.53 4.40
CA SER A 102 -21.00 -16.67 3.80
C SER A 102 -20.20 -17.96 3.63
N GLU A 103 -19.02 -18.10 4.24
CA GLU A 103 -18.26 -19.36 4.26
C GLU A 103 -18.87 -20.47 5.15
N GLY A 104 -20.16 -20.36 5.51
CA GLY A 104 -20.96 -21.37 6.13
C GLY A 104 -21.99 -21.93 5.15
N GLU A 105 -21.67 -23.11 4.60
CA GLU A 105 -22.59 -24.08 3.97
C GLU A 105 -23.51 -23.57 2.84
N VAL A 106 -23.17 -23.90 1.56
CA VAL A 106 -24.13 -24.53 0.65
C VAL A 106 -23.37 -25.40 -0.37
N SER A 107 -23.57 -26.70 -0.32
CA SER A 107 -23.21 -27.65 -1.36
C SER A 107 -24.20 -27.53 -2.53
N PHE A 108 -23.70 -27.13 -3.71
CA PHE A 108 -24.37 -27.40 -4.97
C PHE A 108 -23.35 -28.00 -5.97
N GLU A 109 -23.65 -29.20 -6.46
CA GLU A 109 -22.94 -29.88 -7.54
C GLU A 109 -23.07 -29.06 -8.84
N GLY A 110 -21.99 -28.42 -9.25
CA GLY A 110 -21.83 -27.80 -10.55
C GLY A 110 -20.35 -27.55 -10.79
N LYS A 111 -19.85 -27.97 -11.96
CA LYS A 111 -18.44 -27.92 -12.42
C LYS A 111 -17.65 -26.77 -11.82
N LYS A 112 -16.68 -27.09 -10.94
CA LYS A 112 -15.70 -26.14 -10.39
C LYS A 112 -14.85 -25.58 -11.53
N LYS A 113 -15.30 -24.51 -12.18
CA LYS A 113 -14.39 -23.60 -12.86
C LYS A 113 -13.55 -22.95 -11.77
N ASN A 114 -12.24 -22.96 -11.90
CA ASN A 114 -11.34 -22.23 -11.01
C ASN A 114 -11.68 -20.73 -11.13
N LYS A 115 -12.56 -20.25 -10.29
CA LYS A 115 -12.96 -18.84 -10.28
C LYS A 115 -11.74 -18.00 -9.87
N ILE A 116 -11.31 -17.11 -10.74
CA ILE A 116 -10.26 -16.13 -10.45
C ILE A 116 -10.96 -14.83 -10.09
N SER A 117 -10.65 -14.28 -8.93
CA SER A 117 -11.13 -12.96 -8.53
C SER A 117 -9.95 -12.01 -8.33
N VAL A 118 -10.10 -10.77 -8.77
CA VAL A 118 -9.10 -9.71 -8.62
C VAL A 118 -9.75 -8.55 -7.87
N GLN A 119 -9.20 -8.25 -6.71
CA GLN A 119 -9.59 -7.09 -5.91
C GLN A 119 -8.50 -6.02 -6.01
N ARG A 120 -8.87 -4.79 -6.31
CA ARG A 120 -8.00 -3.62 -6.22
C ARG A 120 -8.15 -2.98 -4.86
N TYR A 121 -7.04 -2.80 -4.13
CA TYR A 121 -7.03 -2.05 -2.89
C TYR A 121 -6.97 -0.54 -3.17
N LYS A 122 -7.92 0.22 -2.63
CA LYS A 122 -7.92 1.69 -2.63
C LYS A 122 -7.22 2.25 -1.40
N GLY A 123 -7.29 1.51 -0.27
CA GLY A 123 -6.66 1.92 0.97
C GLY A 123 -6.40 0.75 1.91
N LEU A 124 -5.62 1.01 2.96
CA LEU A 124 -5.26 0.01 3.98
C LEU A 124 -6.48 -0.49 4.78
N GLY A 125 -7.54 0.33 4.86
CA GLY A 125 -8.78 -0.03 5.55
C GLY A 125 -9.60 -1.14 4.88
N GLU A 126 -9.29 -1.48 3.62
CA GLU A 126 -9.92 -2.59 2.89
C GLU A 126 -9.28 -3.95 3.21
N MET A 127 -8.14 -3.94 3.92
CA MET A 127 -7.44 -5.15 4.34
C MET A 127 -7.94 -5.61 5.70
N ASN A 128 -8.15 -6.92 5.85
CA ASN A 128 -8.30 -7.50 7.18
C ASN A 128 -6.95 -7.54 7.91
N ALA A 129 -6.94 -7.90 9.19
CA ALA A 129 -5.74 -7.89 10.02
C ALA A 129 -4.63 -8.83 9.50
N GLU A 130 -5.00 -9.98 8.96
CA GLU A 130 -4.07 -10.97 8.41
C GLU A 130 -3.43 -10.45 7.11
N GLU A 131 -4.24 -9.92 6.20
CA GLU A 131 -3.77 -9.32 4.95
C GLU A 131 -2.82 -8.14 5.21
N LEU A 132 -3.18 -7.25 6.14
CA LEU A 132 -2.35 -6.12 6.52
C LEU A 132 -1.02 -6.58 7.13
N TRP A 133 -1.07 -7.61 7.97
CA TRP A 133 0.14 -8.21 8.55
C TRP A 133 1.03 -8.78 7.47
N GLU A 134 0.52 -9.70 6.65
CA GLU A 134 1.29 -10.43 5.64
C GLU A 134 1.92 -9.54 4.57
N THR A 135 1.27 -8.45 4.21
CA THR A 135 1.70 -7.60 3.09
C THR A 135 2.47 -6.36 3.53
N THR A 136 2.16 -5.81 4.70
CA THR A 136 2.61 -4.45 5.06
C THR A 136 3.35 -4.40 6.39
N MET A 137 2.99 -5.25 7.36
CA MET A 137 3.53 -5.18 8.73
C MET A 137 4.63 -6.19 9.00
N ASP A 138 4.55 -7.41 8.43
CA ASP A 138 5.55 -8.46 8.67
C ASP A 138 6.94 -8.03 8.18
N PRO A 139 7.93 -7.92 9.07
CA PRO A 139 9.29 -7.51 8.68
C PRO A 139 9.96 -8.41 7.62
N LYS A 140 9.49 -9.65 7.48
CA LYS A 140 10.04 -10.62 6.52
C LYS A 140 9.45 -10.49 5.12
N ARG A 141 8.26 -9.91 4.99
CA ARG A 141 7.49 -9.88 3.73
C ARG A 141 7.25 -8.47 3.22
N ARG A 142 7.15 -7.47 4.12
CA ARG A 142 6.84 -6.10 3.77
C ARG A 142 7.86 -5.49 2.82
N ILE A 143 7.38 -4.63 1.94
CA ILE A 143 8.20 -3.82 1.06
C ILE A 143 8.25 -2.40 1.62
N LEU A 144 9.45 -1.87 1.83
CA LEU A 144 9.68 -0.52 2.32
C LEU A 144 10.57 0.24 1.33
N LYS A 145 10.18 1.48 1.03
CA LYS A 145 11.06 2.44 0.34
C LYS A 145 11.75 3.31 1.38
N GLN A 146 13.09 3.26 1.45
CA GLN A 146 13.87 4.18 2.26
C GLN A 146 13.83 5.58 1.64
N ILE A 147 13.60 6.59 2.46
CA ILE A 147 13.60 7.99 2.04
C ILE A 147 15.00 8.56 2.15
N ASN A 148 15.47 9.15 1.07
CA ASN A 148 16.70 9.91 1.00
C ASN A 148 16.41 11.43 1.09
N VAL A 149 17.49 12.23 1.06
CA VAL A 149 17.40 13.68 1.17
C VAL A 149 16.67 14.28 -0.04
N GLU A 150 16.92 13.74 -1.24
CA GLU A 150 16.31 14.20 -2.49
C GLU A 150 14.80 14.00 -2.49
N ASP A 151 14.32 12.84 -2.02
CA ASP A 151 12.88 12.57 -1.86
C ASP A 151 12.23 13.61 -0.91
N ALA A 152 12.91 13.95 0.19
CA ALA A 152 12.42 14.89 1.18
C ALA A 152 12.44 16.34 0.67
N GLN A 153 13.46 16.73 -0.10
CA GLN A 153 13.53 18.03 -0.78
C GLN A 153 12.41 18.18 -1.80
N GLU A 154 12.13 17.14 -2.57
CA GLU A 154 11.03 17.17 -3.54
C GLU A 154 9.68 17.33 -2.84
N ALA A 155 9.46 16.64 -1.72
CA ALA A 155 8.26 16.81 -0.91
C ALA A 155 8.12 18.25 -0.37
N ASP A 156 9.21 18.84 0.10
CA ASP A 156 9.26 20.23 0.58
C ASP A 156 8.92 21.22 -0.54
N ARG A 157 9.47 21.01 -1.73
CA ARG A 157 9.17 21.82 -2.91
C ARG A 157 7.69 21.72 -3.32
N ILE A 158 7.14 20.50 -3.34
CA ILE A 158 5.72 20.29 -3.64
C ILE A 158 4.85 21.00 -2.60
N PHE A 159 5.22 20.93 -1.32
CA PHE A 159 4.51 21.61 -0.25
C PHE A 159 4.47 23.13 -0.48
N ASP A 160 5.61 23.73 -0.83
CA ASP A 160 5.69 25.17 -1.09
C ASP A 160 4.84 25.59 -2.31
N VAL A 161 4.78 24.79 -3.36
CA VAL A 161 3.92 25.04 -4.54
C VAL A 161 2.43 24.95 -4.17
N LEU A 162 2.04 23.98 -3.36
CA LEU A 162 0.63 23.74 -3.03
C LEU A 162 0.10 24.62 -1.90
N MET A 163 0.95 24.97 -0.94
CA MET A 163 0.57 25.61 0.32
C MET A 163 1.29 26.94 0.55
N GLY A 164 2.26 27.28 -0.28
CA GLY A 164 3.03 28.51 -0.19
C GLY A 164 2.25 29.71 -0.73
N THR A 165 2.76 30.91 -0.45
CA THR A 165 2.19 32.19 -0.88
C THR A 165 2.56 32.58 -2.32
N ASP A 166 3.50 31.88 -2.93
CA ASP A 166 3.92 32.09 -4.31
C ASP A 166 3.04 31.23 -5.26
N VAL A 167 1.82 31.71 -5.48
CA VAL A 167 0.98 31.23 -6.55
C VAL A 167 1.38 32.01 -7.81
N PRO A 168 1.78 31.33 -8.91
CA PRO A 168 2.09 31.99 -10.17
C PRO A 168 0.89 32.71 -10.80
#